data_d543ad86c9dc16f3456f0e2ca77021c1
#
_entry.id   d543ad86c9dc16f3456f0e2ca77021c1
#
_cell.length_a   1.000
_cell.length_b   1.000
_cell.length_c   1.000
_cell.angle_alpha   90.00
_cell.angle_beta   90.00
_cell.angle_gamma   90.00
#
_symmetry.space_group_name_H-M   'P 1'
#
loop_
_entity.id
_entity.type
_entity.pdbx_description
1 polymer ?
#
loop_
_entity_poly.entity_id
_entity_poly.type
_entity_poly.pdbx_seq_one_letter_code
_entity_poly.pdbx_strand_id
1 'polypeptide(L)'
;CGSGNGFAYHFNINRKIDDAILQLNNNQIKYIDSCIVNNFPFINVSGIGFDAHIANLFASTKKRGFFSYIKLTLRELSYKAKEYEICYNSISKKIKAFAIVFANASQYGNDARIAPNAITNDGLIDFVIVKKFPNWKIPFFILDVLRGKTHLNKNVEILKLKKLTIKTDDKIVHLDGEVKEV
;
A
#
# COMPACT_ATOMS: atom_id res chain seq x y z
N CYS A 1 -15.13 11.83 -1.11
CA CYS A 1 -14.18 11.51 -0.05
C CYS A 1 -14.14 9.99 0.15
N GLY A 2 -12.95 9.37 0.04
CA GLY A 2 -12.76 7.95 0.26
C GLY A 2 -12.71 7.59 1.75
N SER A 3 -12.75 6.29 2.07
CA SER A 3 -12.74 5.80 3.46
C SER A 3 -11.39 5.96 4.17
N GLY A 4 -10.27 6.00 3.44
CA GLY A 4 -8.92 6.06 4.00
C GLY A 4 -8.23 7.40 3.82
N ASN A 5 -8.45 8.06 2.67
CA ASN A 5 -7.85 9.35 2.29
C ASN A 5 -6.31 9.38 2.45
N GLY A 6 -5.62 8.28 2.08
CA GLY A 6 -4.18 8.11 2.30
C GLY A 6 -3.32 9.23 1.71
N PHE A 7 -3.67 9.65 0.51
CA PHE A 7 -2.98 10.73 -0.18
C PHE A 7 -3.15 12.08 0.54
N ALA A 8 -4.36 12.39 1.03
CA ALA A 8 -4.60 13.58 1.82
C ALA A 8 -3.80 13.59 3.14
N TYR A 9 -3.73 12.44 3.80
CA TYR A 9 -2.91 12.28 5.00
C TYR A 9 -1.41 12.44 4.72
N HIS A 10 -0.92 11.89 3.60
CA HIS A 10 0.49 12.02 3.22
C HIS A 10 0.92 13.48 3.04
N PHE A 11 0.04 14.30 2.45
CA PHE A 11 0.29 15.72 2.21
C PHE A 11 -0.20 16.65 3.32
N ASN A 12 -0.68 16.09 4.45
CA ASN A 12 -1.26 16.86 5.55
C ASN A 12 -2.40 17.80 5.11
N ILE A 13 -3.22 17.34 4.14
CA ILE A 13 -4.40 18.07 3.72
C ILE A 13 -5.45 17.94 4.84
N ASN A 14 -6.00 19.06 5.29
CA ASN A 14 -7.00 19.06 6.35
C ASN A 14 -8.28 18.36 5.87
N ARG A 15 -8.90 17.58 6.75
CA ARG A 15 -10.14 16.84 6.45
C ARG A 15 -11.40 17.65 6.70
N LYS A 16 -11.32 18.75 7.42
CA LYS A 16 -12.39 19.72 7.50
C LYS A 16 -12.42 20.54 6.21
N ILE A 17 -13.59 20.61 5.58
CA ILE A 17 -13.74 21.20 4.25
C ILE A 17 -13.26 22.65 4.23
N ASP A 18 -13.66 23.44 5.22
CA ASP A 18 -13.29 24.86 5.29
C ASP A 18 -11.77 25.06 5.39
N ASP A 19 -11.11 24.27 6.25
CA ASP A 19 -9.66 24.33 6.41
C ASP A 19 -8.93 23.83 5.15
N ALA A 20 -9.48 22.80 4.46
CA ALA A 20 -8.92 22.32 3.20
C ALA A 20 -9.02 23.37 2.09
N ILE A 21 -10.13 24.09 2.01
CA ILE A 21 -10.29 25.22 1.07
C ILE A 21 -9.31 26.34 1.37
N LEU A 22 -9.11 26.67 2.65
CA LEU A 22 -8.11 27.66 3.05
C LEU A 22 -6.67 27.22 2.68
N GLN A 23 -6.37 25.91 2.77
CA GLN A 23 -5.06 25.39 2.31
C GLN A 23 -4.86 25.58 0.80
N LEU A 24 -5.90 25.50 -0.03
CA LEU A 24 -5.80 25.73 -1.48
C LEU A 24 -5.40 27.18 -1.79
N ASN A 25 -5.79 28.13 -0.97
CA ASN A 25 -5.44 29.55 -1.18
C ASN A 25 -3.94 29.84 -0.99
N ASN A 26 -3.20 28.93 -0.34
CA ASN A 26 -1.76 29.06 -0.15
C ASN A 26 -0.93 28.72 -1.41
N ASN A 27 -1.57 28.37 -2.52
CA ASN A 27 -1.01 28.17 -3.87
C ASN A 27 0.29 27.34 -3.93
N GLN A 28 0.46 26.36 -3.06
CA GLN A 28 1.61 25.46 -3.12
C GLN A 28 1.35 24.33 -4.12
N ILE A 29 1.87 24.49 -5.33
CA ILE A 29 1.87 23.44 -6.34
C ILE A 29 3.03 22.48 -6.01
N LYS A 30 2.75 21.19 -5.92
CA LYS A 30 3.74 20.12 -5.78
C LYS A 30 3.65 19.17 -6.96
N TYR A 31 4.79 18.88 -7.55
CA TYR A 31 4.91 17.81 -8.55
C TYR A 31 5.09 16.48 -7.82
N ILE A 32 4.41 15.47 -8.31
CA ILE A 32 4.47 14.11 -7.78
C ILE A 32 4.71 13.15 -8.94
N ASP A 33 5.26 11.99 -8.61
CA ASP A 33 5.42 10.89 -9.56
C ASP A 33 4.07 10.26 -9.86
N SER A 34 3.86 9.92 -11.12
CA SER A 34 2.77 9.06 -11.57
C SER A 34 3.32 7.68 -11.83
N CYS A 35 2.80 6.69 -11.13
CA CYS A 35 3.23 5.31 -11.21
C CYS A 35 2.29 4.49 -12.11
N ILE A 36 2.80 3.40 -12.69
CA ILE A 36 2.03 2.54 -13.59
C ILE A 36 2.26 1.08 -13.22
N VAL A 37 1.18 0.32 -13.07
CA VAL A 37 1.18 -1.15 -13.01
C VAL A 37 0.59 -1.67 -14.31
N ASN A 38 1.40 -2.37 -15.12
CA ASN A 38 1.07 -2.72 -16.50
C ASN A 38 0.63 -1.47 -17.29
N ASN A 39 -0.65 -1.29 -17.56
CA ASN A 39 -1.19 -0.12 -18.28
C ASN A 39 -2.08 0.77 -17.38
N PHE A 40 -2.11 0.52 -16.09
CA PHE A 40 -2.99 1.22 -15.15
C PHE A 40 -2.21 2.20 -14.29
N PRO A 41 -2.56 3.49 -14.29
CA PRO A 41 -1.91 4.47 -13.44
C PRO A 41 -2.37 4.35 -11.97
N PHE A 42 -1.48 4.71 -11.05
CA PHE A 42 -1.78 4.95 -9.64
C PHE A 42 -0.88 6.07 -9.09
N ILE A 43 -1.26 6.67 -7.99
CA ILE A 43 -0.55 7.81 -7.39
C ILE A 43 -0.24 7.63 -5.90
N ASN A 44 -0.92 6.73 -5.22
CA ASN A 44 -0.79 6.56 -3.77
C ASN A 44 -0.14 5.21 -3.43
N VAL A 45 -0.93 4.20 -3.16
CA VAL A 45 -0.48 2.85 -2.77
C VAL A 45 -1.27 1.80 -3.52
N SER A 46 -0.55 0.86 -4.08
CA SER A 46 -1.08 -0.27 -4.84
C SER A 46 -0.45 -1.57 -4.36
N GLY A 47 -0.98 -2.72 -4.73
CA GLY A 47 -0.36 -3.98 -4.30
C GLY A 47 -1.08 -5.23 -4.76
N ILE A 48 -0.41 -6.36 -4.55
CA ILE A 48 -0.86 -7.72 -4.89
C ILE A 48 -0.79 -8.63 -3.66
N GLY A 49 -1.32 -9.83 -3.80
CA GLY A 49 -1.37 -10.82 -2.73
C GLY A 49 -2.44 -10.49 -1.71
N PHE A 50 -2.12 -10.58 -0.42
CA PHE A 50 -3.07 -10.30 0.66
C PHE A 50 -3.66 -8.90 0.60
N ASP A 51 -2.88 -7.93 0.17
CA ASP A 51 -3.30 -6.54 0.06
C ASP A 51 -4.44 -6.37 -0.96
N ALA A 52 -4.27 -6.91 -2.16
CA ALA A 52 -5.34 -6.94 -3.18
C ALA A 52 -6.53 -7.80 -2.74
N HIS A 53 -6.29 -8.92 -2.05
CA HIS A 53 -7.35 -9.76 -1.50
C HIS A 53 -8.24 -8.99 -0.53
N ILE A 54 -7.65 -8.28 0.44
CA ILE A 54 -8.41 -7.46 1.40
C ILE A 54 -9.13 -6.31 0.71
N ALA A 55 -8.47 -5.64 -0.25
CA ALA A 55 -9.11 -4.57 -1.04
C ALA A 55 -10.35 -5.09 -1.78
N ASN A 56 -10.27 -6.29 -2.39
CA ASN A 56 -11.37 -6.92 -3.11
C ASN A 56 -12.55 -7.26 -2.19
N LEU A 57 -12.28 -7.86 -1.04
CA LEU A 57 -13.31 -8.16 -0.05
C LEU A 57 -13.93 -6.87 0.52
N PHE A 58 -13.12 -5.85 0.76
CA PHE A 58 -13.60 -4.58 1.28
C PHE A 58 -14.48 -3.83 0.28
N ALA A 59 -14.19 -3.94 -1.03
CA ALA A 59 -15.01 -3.34 -2.09
C ALA A 59 -16.47 -3.82 -2.05
N SER A 60 -16.70 -5.09 -1.68
CA SER A 60 -18.03 -5.69 -1.58
C SER A 60 -18.72 -5.44 -0.23
N THR A 61 -18.02 -4.84 0.77
CA THR A 61 -18.63 -4.61 2.09
C THR A 61 -19.50 -3.36 2.12
N LYS A 62 -20.66 -3.45 2.78
CA LYS A 62 -21.56 -2.30 3.01
C LYS A 62 -21.01 -1.35 4.08
N LYS A 63 -20.28 -1.87 5.07
CA LYS A 63 -19.72 -1.08 6.16
C LYS A 63 -18.34 -0.58 5.76
N ARG A 64 -18.21 0.72 5.51
CA ARG A 64 -16.97 1.40 5.19
C ARG A 64 -16.27 1.89 6.47
N GLY A 65 -14.98 2.17 6.40
CA GLY A 65 -14.18 2.79 7.46
C GLY A 65 -13.04 1.91 7.94
N PHE A 66 -12.11 2.55 8.62
CA PHE A 66 -10.84 1.98 9.06
C PHE A 66 -10.99 0.74 9.95
N PHE A 67 -11.88 0.79 10.95
CA PHE A 67 -12.11 -0.35 11.84
C PHE A 67 -12.69 -1.57 11.11
N SER A 68 -13.54 -1.33 10.09
CA SER A 68 -14.07 -2.42 9.26
C SER A 68 -12.97 -3.08 8.44
N TYR A 69 -12.02 -2.30 7.93
CA TYR A 69 -10.85 -2.79 7.21
C TYR A 69 -9.95 -3.64 8.13
N ILE A 70 -9.61 -3.16 9.32
CA ILE A 70 -8.82 -3.93 10.31
C ILE A 70 -9.54 -5.22 10.69
N LYS A 71 -10.84 -5.16 10.99
CA LYS A 71 -11.62 -6.35 11.33
C LYS A 71 -11.58 -7.38 10.21
N LEU A 72 -11.72 -6.95 8.96
CA LEU A 72 -11.63 -7.82 7.79
C LEU A 72 -10.24 -8.44 7.67
N THR A 73 -9.19 -7.64 7.79
CA THR A 73 -7.79 -8.10 7.80
C THR A 73 -7.56 -9.18 8.85
N LEU A 74 -8.09 -9.01 10.07
CA LEU A 74 -7.97 -9.99 11.14
C LEU A 74 -8.79 -11.26 10.91
N ARG A 75 -9.84 -11.22 10.09
CA ARG A 75 -10.63 -12.41 9.74
C ARG A 75 -9.97 -13.27 8.67
N GLU A 76 -9.18 -12.64 7.79
CA GLU A 76 -8.53 -13.29 6.64
C GLU A 76 -7.12 -13.81 6.96
N LEU A 77 -6.82 -14.07 8.24
CA LEU A 77 -5.49 -14.55 8.68
C LEU A 77 -5.13 -15.96 8.17
N SER A 78 -6.09 -16.69 7.62
CA SER A 78 -5.87 -17.98 6.96
C SER A 78 -5.23 -17.83 5.56
N TYR A 79 -5.15 -16.62 5.02
CA TYR A 79 -4.52 -16.36 3.71
C TYR A 79 -3.08 -16.88 3.69
N LYS A 80 -2.72 -17.57 2.61
CA LYS A 80 -1.40 -18.19 2.47
C LYS A 80 -0.46 -17.30 1.67
N ALA A 81 0.77 -17.14 2.16
CA ALA A 81 1.82 -16.52 1.38
C ALA A 81 2.06 -17.27 0.06
N LYS A 82 2.20 -16.52 -1.03
CA LYS A 82 2.42 -17.03 -2.39
C LYS A 82 3.88 -16.89 -2.81
N GLU A 83 4.26 -17.59 -3.84
CA GLU A 83 5.56 -17.47 -4.48
C GLU A 83 5.49 -16.44 -5.60
N TYR A 84 6.49 -15.57 -5.67
CA TYR A 84 6.66 -14.54 -6.68
C TYR A 84 8.08 -14.62 -7.23
N GLU A 85 8.24 -14.48 -8.55
CA GLU A 85 9.54 -14.23 -9.15
C GLU A 85 9.66 -12.73 -9.41
N ILE A 86 10.59 -12.08 -8.73
CA ILE A 86 10.84 -10.65 -8.89
C ILE A 86 12.14 -10.41 -9.65
N CYS A 87 12.07 -9.48 -10.62
CA CYS A 87 13.20 -9.13 -11.48
C CYS A 87 13.43 -7.62 -11.46
N TYR A 88 14.65 -7.20 -11.12
CA TYR A 88 15.09 -5.80 -11.10
C TYR A 88 16.63 -5.73 -11.20
N ASN A 89 17.16 -4.69 -11.84
CA ASN A 89 18.60 -4.43 -11.95
C ASN A 89 19.42 -5.68 -12.36
N SER A 90 18.93 -6.45 -13.34
CA SER A 90 19.54 -7.73 -13.78
C SER A 90 19.53 -8.86 -12.73
N ILE A 91 18.86 -8.66 -11.60
CA ILE A 91 18.65 -9.68 -10.57
C ILE A 91 17.28 -10.33 -10.80
N SER A 92 17.24 -11.67 -10.78
CA SER A 92 15.99 -12.43 -10.72
C SER A 92 16.04 -13.34 -9.50
N LYS A 93 15.03 -13.25 -8.65
CA LYS A 93 14.92 -14.11 -7.46
C LYS A 93 13.48 -14.53 -7.19
N LYS A 94 13.31 -15.76 -6.72
CA LYS A 94 12.03 -16.25 -6.19
C LYS A 94 11.92 -15.87 -4.71
N ILE A 95 10.77 -15.33 -4.34
CA ILE A 95 10.46 -14.94 -2.97
C ILE A 95 9.11 -15.52 -2.56
N LYS A 96 8.94 -15.78 -1.28
CA LYS A 96 7.65 -16.13 -0.70
C LYS A 96 7.15 -14.95 0.13
N ALA A 97 6.08 -14.31 -0.35
CA ALA A 97 5.52 -13.13 0.29
C ALA A 97 4.03 -13.30 0.59
N PHE A 98 3.58 -12.63 1.63
CA PHE A 98 2.19 -12.50 2.01
C PHE A 98 1.51 -11.39 1.18
N ALA A 99 2.23 -10.28 0.99
CA ALA A 99 1.85 -9.17 0.12
C ALA A 99 3.08 -8.52 -0.48
N ILE A 100 2.94 -7.93 -1.66
CA ILE A 100 3.90 -6.98 -2.24
C ILE A 100 3.14 -5.69 -2.51
N VAL A 101 3.54 -4.62 -1.84
CA VAL A 101 2.92 -3.30 -1.93
C VAL A 101 3.81 -2.37 -2.74
N PHE A 102 3.22 -1.57 -3.59
CA PHE A 102 3.86 -0.56 -4.43
C PHE A 102 3.45 0.80 -3.89
N ALA A 103 4.34 1.46 -3.18
CA ALA A 103 4.04 2.69 -2.48
C ALA A 103 4.77 3.88 -3.11
N ASN A 104 4.01 4.80 -3.68
CA ASN A 104 4.48 6.13 -4.06
C ASN A 104 4.32 7.08 -2.87
N ALA A 105 3.23 6.95 -2.12
CA ALA A 105 2.99 7.67 -0.88
C ALA A 105 3.10 6.77 0.35
N SER A 106 3.23 7.37 1.53
CA SER A 106 3.62 6.65 2.75
C SER A 106 2.56 5.73 3.34
N GLN A 107 1.26 5.90 3.00
CA GLN A 107 0.19 5.30 3.76
C GLN A 107 -1.09 4.99 2.97
N TYR A 108 -1.83 4.01 3.46
CA TYR A 108 -3.18 3.70 2.97
C TYR A 108 -4.23 4.74 3.41
N GLY A 109 -3.95 5.47 4.49
CA GLY A 109 -4.84 6.40 5.15
C GLY A 109 -4.99 6.11 6.64
N ASN A 110 -5.60 7.06 7.38
CA ASN A 110 -5.80 6.96 8.83
C ASN A 110 -4.51 6.57 9.59
N ASP A 111 -3.37 7.13 9.16
CA ASP A 111 -2.02 6.84 9.69
C ASP A 111 -1.53 5.39 9.53
N ALA A 112 -2.19 4.58 8.70
CA ALA A 112 -1.71 3.24 8.36
C ALA A 112 -0.53 3.32 7.37
N ARG A 113 0.68 3.56 7.89
CA ARG A 113 1.90 3.86 7.14
C ARG A 113 2.65 2.58 6.77
N ILE A 114 2.40 2.09 5.57
CA ILE A 114 3.07 0.88 5.04
C ILE A 114 4.49 1.16 4.55
N ALA A 115 4.73 2.33 3.98
CA ALA A 115 6.02 2.81 3.50
C ALA A 115 6.34 4.18 4.11
N PRO A 116 6.67 4.27 5.40
CA PRO A 116 6.76 5.55 6.12
C PRO A 116 7.78 6.53 5.55
N ASN A 117 8.78 6.04 4.81
CA ASN A 117 9.85 6.81 4.19
C ASN A 117 9.65 7.03 2.68
N ALA A 118 8.47 6.75 2.14
CA ALA A 118 8.16 6.98 0.73
C ALA A 118 8.15 8.49 0.40
N ILE A 119 8.76 8.82 -0.74
CA ILE A 119 8.89 10.18 -1.26
C ILE A 119 8.20 10.22 -2.62
N THR A 120 7.21 11.07 -2.77
CA THR A 120 6.32 11.10 -3.95
C THR A 120 6.90 11.79 -5.18
N ASN A 121 8.14 12.27 -5.15
CA ASN A 121 8.78 13.01 -6.24
C ASN A 121 10.28 12.71 -6.39
N ASP A 122 10.70 11.49 -6.04
CA ASP A 122 12.10 11.05 -6.17
C ASP A 122 12.33 10.14 -7.39
N GLY A 123 11.27 9.89 -8.17
CA GLY A 123 11.30 9.01 -9.34
C GLY A 123 11.42 7.54 -8.99
N LEU A 124 11.12 7.15 -7.74
CA LEU A 124 11.23 5.79 -7.23
C LEU A 124 9.90 5.34 -6.62
N ILE A 125 9.71 4.04 -6.59
CA ILE A 125 8.60 3.37 -5.89
C ILE A 125 9.19 2.55 -4.76
N ASP A 126 8.60 2.64 -3.56
CA ASP A 126 8.91 1.77 -2.44
C ASP A 126 8.14 0.45 -2.60
N PHE A 127 8.83 -0.61 -3.04
CA PHE A 127 8.27 -1.96 -3.08
C PHE A 127 8.41 -2.62 -1.71
N VAL A 128 7.31 -2.68 -0.98
CA VAL A 128 7.26 -3.24 0.37
C VAL A 128 6.88 -4.72 0.29
N ILE A 129 7.84 -5.59 0.50
CA ILE A 129 7.66 -7.05 0.48
C ILE A 129 7.39 -7.51 1.91
N VAL A 130 6.14 -7.90 2.18
CA VAL A 130 5.73 -8.44 3.47
C VAL A 130 5.88 -9.96 3.43
N LYS A 131 6.92 -10.48 4.09
CA LYS A 131 7.19 -11.92 4.20
C LYS A 131 6.18 -12.58 5.14
N LYS A 132 6.00 -13.90 4.98
CA LYS A 132 5.15 -14.65 5.90
C LYS A 132 5.71 -14.61 7.32
N PHE A 133 4.84 -14.41 8.28
CA PHE A 133 5.12 -14.52 9.71
C PHE A 133 3.95 -15.23 10.43
N PRO A 134 4.16 -15.76 11.64
CA PRO A 134 3.10 -16.40 12.41
C PRO A 134 1.91 -15.48 12.66
N ASN A 135 0.69 -16.01 12.55
CA ASN A 135 -0.55 -15.24 12.66
C ASN A 135 -0.65 -14.42 13.95
N TRP A 136 -0.10 -14.93 15.07
CA TRP A 136 -0.09 -14.20 16.35
C TRP A 136 0.74 -12.90 16.32
N LYS A 137 1.64 -12.73 15.33
CA LYS A 137 2.41 -11.49 15.13
C LYS A 137 1.66 -10.42 14.33
N ILE A 138 0.54 -10.75 13.70
CA ILE A 138 -0.21 -9.80 12.86
C ILE A 138 -0.68 -8.57 13.63
N PRO A 139 -1.19 -8.66 14.87
CA PRO A 139 -1.54 -7.46 15.64
C PRO A 139 -0.34 -6.53 15.87
N PHE A 140 0.86 -7.09 16.10
CA PHE A 140 2.08 -6.31 16.25
C PHE A 140 2.51 -5.66 14.93
N PHE A 141 2.35 -6.37 13.80
CA PHE A 141 2.60 -5.80 12.48
C PHE A 141 1.64 -4.64 12.17
N ILE A 142 0.35 -4.79 12.47
CA ILE A 142 -0.63 -3.70 12.35
C ILE A 142 -0.21 -2.50 13.21
N LEU A 143 0.28 -2.75 14.42
CA LEU A 143 0.78 -1.69 15.30
C LEU A 143 2.03 -1.00 14.73
N ASP A 144 2.94 -1.75 14.09
CA ASP A 144 4.11 -1.18 13.39
C ASP A 144 3.66 -0.27 12.23
N VAL A 145 2.65 -0.71 11.46
CA VAL A 145 2.06 0.08 10.37
C VAL A 145 1.45 1.39 10.90
N LEU A 146 0.67 1.33 12.00
CA LEU A 146 0.03 2.49 12.62
C LEU A 146 1.04 3.46 13.25
N ARG A 147 2.18 2.94 13.71
CA ARG A 147 3.26 3.76 14.30
C ARG A 147 4.29 4.24 13.28
N GLY A 148 4.13 3.89 11.99
CA GLY A 148 5.10 4.21 10.95
C GLY A 148 6.45 3.51 11.14
N LYS A 149 6.45 2.33 11.75
CA LYS A 149 7.65 1.52 12.04
C LYS A 149 7.76 0.27 11.16
N THR A 150 7.00 0.20 10.07
CA THR A 150 6.97 -0.93 9.14
C THR A 150 8.37 -1.30 8.64
N HIS A 151 9.20 -0.29 8.34
CA HIS A 151 10.58 -0.45 7.85
C HIS A 151 11.53 -1.09 8.87
N LEU A 152 11.16 -1.12 10.16
CA LEU A 152 11.95 -1.76 11.22
C LEU A 152 11.54 -3.23 11.46
N ASN A 153 10.46 -3.68 10.82
CA ASN A 153 9.97 -5.04 11.02
C ASN A 153 10.83 -6.04 10.23
N LYS A 154 11.34 -7.07 10.91
CA LYS A 154 12.24 -8.10 10.33
C LYS A 154 11.60 -8.91 9.20
N ASN A 155 10.27 -8.92 9.12
CA ASN A 155 9.53 -9.63 8.07
C ASN A 155 9.17 -8.72 6.89
N VAL A 156 9.65 -7.49 6.89
CA VAL A 156 9.45 -6.52 5.81
C VAL A 156 10.78 -6.21 5.14
N GLU A 157 10.79 -6.23 3.82
CA GLU A 157 11.89 -5.79 2.98
C GLU A 157 11.36 -4.67 2.09
N ILE A 158 12.05 -3.53 2.05
CA ILE A 158 11.67 -2.40 1.21
C ILE A 158 12.75 -2.20 0.16
N LEU A 159 12.35 -2.24 -1.11
CA LEU A 159 13.21 -1.98 -2.26
C LEU A 159 12.76 -0.66 -2.91
N LYS A 160 13.64 0.33 -2.96
CA LYS A 160 13.41 1.58 -3.70
C LYS A 160 13.91 1.42 -5.14
N LEU A 161 13.01 1.36 -6.10
CA LEU A 161 13.33 1.08 -7.50
C LEU A 161 12.45 1.90 -8.44
N LYS A 162 12.98 2.23 -9.62
CA LYS A 162 12.18 2.81 -10.72
C LYS A 162 11.22 1.80 -11.34
N LYS A 163 11.62 0.52 -11.36
CA LYS A 163 10.86 -0.55 -12.01
C LYS A 163 11.13 -1.87 -11.34
N LEU A 164 10.08 -2.64 -11.13
CA LEU A 164 10.12 -4.03 -10.70
C LEU A 164 9.20 -4.85 -11.61
N THR A 165 9.69 -5.97 -12.12
CA THR A 165 8.86 -6.96 -12.81
C THR A 165 8.54 -8.08 -11.84
N ILE A 166 7.27 -8.44 -11.75
CA ILE A 166 6.79 -9.52 -10.88
C ILE A 166 6.05 -10.53 -11.75
N LYS A 167 6.51 -11.78 -11.73
CA LYS A 167 5.81 -12.91 -12.33
C LYS A 167 5.01 -13.61 -11.22
N THR A 168 3.73 -13.77 -11.42
CA THR A 168 2.79 -14.30 -10.44
C THR A 168 1.56 -14.88 -11.12
N ASP A 169 0.87 -15.77 -10.41
CA ASP A 169 -0.46 -16.27 -10.79
C ASP A 169 -1.59 -15.41 -10.18
N ASP A 170 -1.27 -14.34 -9.49
CA ASP A 170 -2.27 -13.38 -9.00
C ASP A 170 -2.95 -12.68 -10.18
N LYS A 171 -4.27 -12.74 -10.19
CA LYS A 171 -5.09 -12.16 -11.25
C LYS A 171 -5.64 -10.79 -10.90
N ILE A 172 -5.41 -10.35 -9.70
CA ILE A 172 -5.91 -9.06 -9.21
C ILE A 172 -4.79 -8.23 -8.60
N VAL A 173 -4.87 -6.95 -8.84
CA VAL A 173 -4.10 -5.89 -8.18
C VAL A 173 -5.07 -4.86 -7.63
N HIS A 174 -4.77 -4.26 -6.50
CA HIS A 174 -5.45 -3.02 -6.16
C HIS A 174 -4.60 -1.82 -6.55
N LEU A 175 -5.24 -0.76 -7.01
CA LEU A 175 -4.66 0.51 -7.40
C LEU A 175 -5.37 1.60 -6.62
N ASP A 176 -4.66 2.26 -5.70
CA ASP A 176 -5.24 3.30 -4.83
C ASP A 176 -6.51 2.86 -4.07
N GLY A 177 -6.62 1.55 -3.79
CA GLY A 177 -7.76 0.94 -3.11
C GLY A 177 -8.85 0.39 -4.02
N GLU A 178 -8.74 0.54 -5.34
CA GLU A 178 -9.65 -0.07 -6.33
C GLU A 178 -9.04 -1.32 -6.94
N VAL A 179 -9.82 -2.39 -7.06
CA VAL A 179 -9.34 -3.67 -7.60
C VAL A 179 -9.47 -3.68 -9.12
N LYS A 180 -8.43 -4.19 -9.77
CA LYS A 180 -8.36 -4.45 -11.21
C LYS A 180 -7.86 -5.86 -11.46
N GLU A 181 -8.34 -6.47 -12.55
CA GLU A 181 -7.78 -7.71 -13.11
C GLU A 181 -6.55 -7.39 -13.96
N VAL A 182 -5.51 -8.24 -13.87
CA VAL A 182 -4.21 -8.07 -14.56
C VAL A 182 -3.77 -9.36 -15.23
#